data_d4954f4b7acc351ffe336a441a63ec28
#
_entry.id   d4954f4b7acc351ffe336a441a63ec28
#
_cell.length_a   1.000
_cell.length_b   1.000
_cell.length_c   1.000
_cell.angle_alpha   90.00
_cell.angle_beta   90.00
_cell.angle_gamma   90.00
#
_symmetry.space_group_name_H-M   'P 1'
#
loop_
_entity.id
_entity.type
_entity.pdbx_description
1 polymer ?
#
loop_
_entity_poly.entity_id
_entity_poly.type
_entity_poly.pdbx_seq_one_letter_code
_entity_poly.pdbx_strand_id
1 'polypeptide(L)'
;QTKNANGTRTDSWKMDLPHAPYLFFMGVGEYAIIKDAYKGKEVSYYVEKAYEKVARKIFGNTPEMMQYFSNKLGVDYPWIKYSQIIGRDYVSGAMENTTATLHQESAQQDARELTDANGWEGTIAHELFHQWFGDYVTAESWSNLTVNESFADYSEYLWAEYKSGKDEAAFINWSAMNGYLNSKADASKHLVRFYYDSQEDMFDVVSYSKGGRILNMLRNYVGDDAFFKSLNKYLTDNKFGTGSAHKLRLAFEATTGKDLNWFFNQWYFNNGHPNLVISNNYDATTQKLMVVIKQTQNTGLFQLPVTIDIYHGANKKRQLVWAKNTADTFYFTASTKPDLVNVDADKVLLAEKKETKTLEEYAHQ
;
A
#
# COMPACT_ATOMS: atom_id res chain seq x y z
N GLN A 1 -24.52 16.32 24.76
CA GLN A 1 -25.42 17.34 24.17
C GLN A 1 -26.22 18.03 25.26
N THR A 2 -26.27 19.37 25.25
CA THR A 2 -27.06 20.17 26.16
C THR A 2 -27.95 21.11 25.35
N LYS A 3 -29.28 21.07 25.60
CA LYS A 3 -30.23 22.06 25.07
C LYS A 3 -30.16 23.32 25.91
N ASN A 4 -29.94 24.44 25.28
CA ASN A 4 -29.85 25.73 25.95
C ASN A 4 -31.23 26.43 26.00
N ALA A 5 -31.42 27.30 26.99
CA ALA A 5 -32.70 28.02 27.20
C ALA A 5 -33.11 28.92 26.01
N ASN A 6 -32.16 29.35 25.22
CA ASN A 6 -32.36 30.19 24.02
C ASN A 6 -32.70 29.38 22.74
N GLY A 7 -32.95 28.07 22.86
CA GLY A 7 -33.30 27.20 21.73
C GLY A 7 -32.06 26.66 20.97
N THR A 8 -30.84 27.02 21.34
CA THR A 8 -29.62 26.44 20.76
C THR A 8 -29.28 25.11 21.40
N ARG A 9 -28.31 24.39 20.82
CA ARG A 9 -27.72 23.16 21.36
C ARG A 9 -26.22 23.32 21.49
N THR A 10 -25.68 22.81 22.57
CA THR A 10 -24.24 22.65 22.77
C THR A 10 -23.86 21.17 22.67
N ASP A 11 -22.97 20.84 21.75
CA ASP A 11 -22.36 19.51 21.64
C ASP A 11 -20.94 19.59 22.20
N SER A 12 -20.62 18.72 23.16
CA SER A 12 -19.27 18.65 23.76
C SER A 12 -18.61 17.35 23.35
N TRP A 13 -17.40 17.47 22.85
CA TRP A 13 -16.56 16.35 22.44
C TRP A 13 -15.28 16.36 23.27
N LYS A 14 -14.78 15.19 23.60
CA LYS A 14 -13.55 15.04 24.37
C LYS A 14 -12.71 13.91 23.77
N MET A 15 -11.45 14.18 23.50
CA MET A 15 -10.42 13.22 23.13
C MET A 15 -9.34 13.26 24.22
N ASP A 16 -9.09 12.13 24.88
CA ASP A 16 -8.07 12.04 25.93
C ASP A 16 -6.70 11.59 25.37
N LEU A 17 -6.68 10.99 24.19
CA LEU A 17 -5.46 10.54 23.54
C LEU A 17 -4.89 11.65 22.66
N PRO A 18 -3.56 11.88 22.69
CA PRO A 18 -2.96 12.91 21.85
C PRO A 18 -2.97 12.50 20.37
N HIS A 19 -3.20 13.47 19.48
CA HIS A 19 -3.08 13.33 18.05
C HIS A 19 -2.63 14.65 17.41
N ALA A 20 -2.19 14.62 16.16
CA ALA A 20 -1.69 15.82 15.47
C ALA A 20 -2.83 16.82 15.21
N PRO A 21 -2.58 18.15 15.34
CA PRO A 21 -3.64 19.16 15.18
C PRO A 21 -4.32 19.19 13.82
N TYR A 22 -3.65 18.82 12.75
CA TYR A 22 -4.23 18.81 11.39
C TYR A 22 -5.32 17.75 11.21
N LEU A 23 -5.37 16.75 12.09
CA LEU A 23 -6.38 15.70 12.09
C LEU A 23 -7.70 16.12 12.75
N PHE A 24 -7.77 17.32 13.31
CA PHE A 24 -9.00 17.82 13.90
C PHE A 24 -10.06 18.10 12.83
N PHE A 25 -11.28 17.62 13.07
CA PHE A 25 -12.39 17.77 12.14
C PHE A 25 -13.70 18.13 12.85
N MET A 26 -14.51 18.91 12.19
CA MET A 26 -15.89 19.22 12.62
C MET A 26 -16.84 19.15 11.42
N GLY A 27 -17.72 18.16 11.41
CA GLY A 27 -18.78 18.01 10.41
C GLY A 27 -20.11 18.55 10.96
N VAL A 28 -20.78 19.40 10.18
CA VAL A 28 -22.10 19.94 10.50
C VAL A 28 -23.04 19.70 9.32
N GLY A 29 -24.17 19.01 9.57
CA GLY A 29 -25.13 18.70 8.52
C GLY A 29 -26.32 17.92 9.04
N GLU A 30 -27.29 17.68 8.15
CA GLU A 30 -28.41 16.81 8.39
C GLU A 30 -28.14 15.41 7.86
N TYR A 31 -27.61 14.54 8.71
CA TYR A 31 -27.26 13.17 8.35
C TYR A 31 -28.28 12.13 8.79
N ALA A 32 -28.39 11.06 8.00
CA ALA A 32 -28.79 9.76 8.50
C ALA A 32 -27.56 9.12 9.16
N ILE A 33 -27.73 8.63 10.39
CA ILE A 33 -26.64 8.07 11.20
C ILE A 33 -26.91 6.58 11.40
N ILE A 34 -26.07 5.75 10.77
CA ILE A 34 -26.14 4.30 10.88
C ILE A 34 -25.10 3.85 11.92
N LYS A 35 -25.56 3.18 12.97
CA LYS A 35 -24.70 2.68 14.04
C LYS A 35 -24.24 1.26 13.79
N ASP A 36 -22.99 1.01 14.14
CA ASP A 36 -22.32 -0.27 14.12
C ASP A 36 -21.40 -0.38 15.34
N ALA A 37 -20.63 -1.45 15.48
CA ALA A 37 -19.75 -1.63 16.61
C ALA A 37 -18.53 -2.50 16.29
N TYR A 38 -17.41 -2.20 16.95
CA TYR A 38 -16.22 -3.03 16.95
C TYR A 38 -15.68 -3.17 18.38
N LYS A 39 -15.65 -4.38 18.94
CA LYS A 39 -15.15 -4.67 20.30
C LYS A 39 -15.64 -3.68 21.36
N GLY A 40 -16.94 -3.34 21.34
CA GLY A 40 -17.57 -2.41 22.26
C GLY A 40 -17.34 -0.92 21.95
N LYS A 41 -16.56 -0.59 20.93
CA LYS A 41 -16.38 0.77 20.42
C LYS A 41 -17.49 1.10 19.43
N GLU A 42 -18.04 2.32 19.46
CA GLU A 42 -19.01 2.79 18.48
C GLU A 42 -18.31 2.92 17.10
N VAL A 43 -18.93 2.34 16.08
CA VAL A 43 -18.66 2.60 14.68
C VAL A 43 -19.91 3.22 14.08
N SER A 44 -19.78 4.31 13.35
CA SER A 44 -20.94 5.02 12.82
C SER A 44 -20.69 5.63 11.44
N TYR A 45 -21.74 5.62 10.60
CA TYR A 45 -21.71 6.11 9.23
C TYR A 45 -22.68 7.27 9.10
N TYR A 46 -22.17 8.44 8.74
CA TYR A 46 -22.92 9.68 8.57
C TYR A 46 -23.06 9.93 7.08
N VAL A 47 -24.25 9.59 6.54
CA VAL A 47 -24.56 9.74 5.12
C VAL A 47 -25.72 10.70 4.91
N GLU A 48 -25.88 11.20 3.70
CA GLU A 48 -27.09 11.93 3.35
C GLU A 48 -28.31 11.02 3.43
N LYS A 49 -29.47 11.58 3.79
CA LYS A 49 -30.72 10.81 4.00
C LYS A 49 -31.12 9.94 2.81
N ALA A 50 -30.78 10.37 1.59
CA ALA A 50 -31.06 9.60 0.37
C ALA A 50 -30.33 8.25 0.33
N TYR A 51 -29.17 8.15 0.98
CA TYR A 51 -28.30 6.97 0.98
C TYR A 51 -28.43 6.11 2.25
N GLU A 52 -29.32 6.45 3.17
CA GLU A 52 -29.52 5.72 4.44
C GLU A 52 -29.66 4.21 4.25
N LYS A 53 -30.47 3.80 3.25
CA LYS A 53 -30.77 2.38 2.99
C LYS A 53 -29.56 1.58 2.46
N VAL A 54 -28.61 2.25 1.86
CA VAL A 54 -27.43 1.62 1.23
C VAL A 54 -26.14 1.82 2.03
N ALA A 55 -26.15 2.67 3.05
CA ALA A 55 -24.97 3.01 3.83
C ALA A 55 -24.20 1.79 4.37
N ARG A 56 -24.90 0.73 4.79
CA ARG A 56 -24.24 -0.53 5.21
C ARG A 56 -23.62 -1.32 4.07
N LYS A 57 -24.07 -1.15 2.83
CA LYS A 57 -23.39 -1.76 1.68
C LYS A 57 -22.09 -1.01 1.35
N ILE A 58 -22.04 0.29 1.62
CA ILE A 58 -20.85 1.12 1.40
C ILE A 58 -19.83 0.89 2.53
N PHE A 59 -20.24 1.10 3.77
CA PHE A 59 -19.33 1.17 4.93
C PHE A 59 -19.32 -0.06 5.83
N GLY A 60 -20.24 -1.02 5.62
CA GLY A 60 -20.49 -2.12 6.57
C GLY A 60 -19.34 -3.13 6.73
N ASN A 61 -18.34 -3.12 5.85
CA ASN A 61 -17.13 -3.92 6.02
C ASN A 61 -16.14 -3.30 7.04
N THR A 62 -16.37 -2.09 7.51
CA THR A 62 -15.45 -1.36 8.43
C THR A 62 -15.12 -2.14 9.72
N PRO A 63 -16.05 -2.77 10.44
CA PRO A 63 -15.70 -3.57 11.62
C PRO A 63 -14.81 -4.77 11.29
N GLU A 64 -15.01 -5.41 10.14
CA GLU A 64 -14.18 -6.50 9.64
C GLU A 64 -12.78 -6.02 9.27
N MET A 65 -12.66 -4.86 8.61
CA MET A 65 -11.38 -4.21 8.32
C MET A 65 -10.62 -3.88 9.61
N MET A 66 -11.30 -3.30 10.62
CA MET A 66 -10.71 -3.01 11.93
C MET A 66 -10.15 -4.27 12.59
N GLN A 67 -10.89 -5.38 12.53
CA GLN A 67 -10.43 -6.66 13.08
C GLN A 67 -9.23 -7.21 12.30
N TYR A 68 -9.30 -7.17 10.98
CA TYR A 68 -8.23 -7.66 10.11
C TYR A 68 -6.92 -6.89 10.33
N PHE A 69 -6.97 -5.56 10.26
CA PHE A 69 -5.79 -4.72 10.43
C PHE A 69 -5.23 -4.79 11.86
N SER A 70 -6.10 -4.79 12.89
CA SER A 70 -5.65 -4.99 14.27
C SER A 70 -4.89 -6.31 14.45
N ASN A 71 -5.39 -7.39 13.86
CA ASN A 71 -4.75 -8.70 13.93
C ASN A 71 -3.42 -8.72 13.17
N LYS A 72 -3.39 -8.17 11.96
CA LYS A 72 -2.17 -8.12 11.14
C LYS A 72 -1.06 -7.30 11.77
N LEU A 73 -1.41 -6.16 12.35
CA LEU A 73 -0.47 -5.24 12.99
C LEU A 73 -0.11 -5.67 14.42
N GLY A 74 -0.91 -6.54 15.04
CA GLY A 74 -0.76 -6.88 16.45
C GLY A 74 -0.95 -5.67 17.40
N VAL A 75 -1.63 -4.63 16.91
CA VAL A 75 -2.01 -3.41 17.64
C VAL A 75 -3.50 -3.22 17.45
N ASP A 76 -4.29 -3.37 18.51
CA ASP A 76 -5.74 -3.13 18.44
C ASP A 76 -6.00 -1.67 18.00
N TYR A 77 -7.18 -1.45 17.37
CA TYR A 77 -7.63 -0.11 17.01
C TYR A 77 -7.52 0.83 18.24
N PRO A 78 -6.67 1.86 18.19
CA PRO A 78 -6.24 2.54 19.43
C PRO A 78 -7.26 3.54 19.96
N TRP A 79 -8.20 3.99 19.12
CA TRP A 79 -9.09 5.11 19.43
C TRP A 79 -10.40 4.63 20.09
N ILE A 80 -11.14 5.60 20.68
CA ILE A 80 -12.36 5.30 21.47
C ILE A 80 -13.59 4.97 20.62
N LYS A 81 -13.65 5.45 19.38
CA LYS A 81 -14.73 5.24 18.41
C LYS A 81 -14.18 5.35 16.99
N TYR A 82 -14.99 5.03 15.99
CA TYR A 82 -14.68 5.35 14.59
C TYR A 82 -15.95 5.80 13.86
N SER A 83 -15.90 6.98 13.25
CA SER A 83 -16.98 7.50 12.42
C SER A 83 -16.49 7.74 11.01
N GLN A 84 -17.34 7.54 10.01
CA GLN A 84 -17.10 7.91 8.63
C GLN A 84 -18.19 8.90 8.23
N ILE A 85 -17.79 10.05 7.73
CA ILE A 85 -18.66 11.20 7.51
C ILE A 85 -18.54 11.64 6.06
N ILE A 86 -19.66 11.87 5.40
CA ILE A 86 -19.70 12.42 4.05
C ILE A 86 -19.68 13.94 4.11
N GLY A 87 -18.78 14.56 3.33
CA GLY A 87 -18.76 16.01 3.10
C GLY A 87 -18.97 16.34 1.63
N ARG A 88 -19.79 17.35 1.36
CA ARG A 88 -19.98 17.89 0.01
C ARG A 88 -18.88 18.89 -0.33
N ASP A 89 -18.61 18.97 -1.64
CA ASP A 89 -17.63 19.94 -2.21
C ASP A 89 -16.25 19.81 -1.54
N TYR A 90 -15.89 18.62 -1.08
CA TYR A 90 -14.60 18.39 -0.48
C TYR A 90 -13.51 18.37 -1.56
N VAL A 91 -12.39 19.05 -1.30
CA VAL A 91 -11.31 19.29 -2.26
C VAL A 91 -10.47 18.07 -2.63
N SER A 92 -10.62 16.98 -1.87
CA SER A 92 -9.89 15.72 -2.05
C SER A 92 -10.84 14.52 -2.01
N GLY A 93 -10.33 13.30 -2.18
CA GLY A 93 -11.11 12.06 -2.09
C GLY A 93 -11.63 11.81 -0.68
N ALA A 94 -10.73 11.82 0.28
CA ALA A 94 -11.04 11.61 1.70
C ALA A 94 -9.94 12.21 2.59
N MET A 95 -10.10 12.07 3.92
CA MET A 95 -9.15 12.55 4.92
C MET A 95 -9.29 11.71 6.20
N GLU A 96 -8.17 11.32 6.76
CA GLU A 96 -8.05 10.39 7.88
C GLU A 96 -8.37 10.98 9.26
N ASN A 97 -9.04 12.11 9.38
CA ASN A 97 -9.31 12.78 10.64
C ASN A 97 -9.55 11.79 11.79
N THR A 98 -8.77 11.91 12.86
CA THR A 98 -8.73 10.92 13.95
C THR A 98 -10.12 10.61 14.50
N THR A 99 -10.55 9.36 14.44
CA THR A 99 -11.87 8.87 14.85
C THR A 99 -13.07 9.34 14.02
N ALA A 100 -12.87 10.16 13.00
CA ALA A 100 -13.96 10.80 12.25
C ALA A 100 -13.57 11.06 10.79
N THR A 101 -13.19 10.01 10.06
CA THR A 101 -12.75 10.09 8.66
C THR A 101 -13.79 10.79 7.78
N LEU A 102 -13.33 11.78 7.01
CA LEU A 102 -14.14 12.49 6.03
C LEU A 102 -14.00 11.84 4.66
N HIS A 103 -15.12 11.58 3.99
CA HIS A 103 -15.16 11.13 2.60
C HIS A 103 -15.93 12.15 1.75
N GLN A 104 -15.49 12.38 0.52
CA GLN A 104 -16.26 13.19 -0.42
C GLN A 104 -17.60 12.52 -0.79
N GLU A 105 -18.52 13.28 -1.36
CA GLU A 105 -19.88 12.82 -1.66
C GLU A 105 -19.95 11.66 -2.64
N SER A 106 -18.97 11.45 -3.53
CA SER A 106 -18.96 10.32 -4.46
C SER A 106 -18.71 8.97 -3.77
N ALA A 107 -18.32 8.94 -2.49
CA ALA A 107 -18.33 7.73 -1.70
C ALA A 107 -19.74 7.16 -1.52
N GLN A 108 -20.77 7.99 -1.64
CA GLN A 108 -22.16 7.59 -1.62
C GLN A 108 -22.57 7.02 -2.97
N GLN A 109 -22.82 5.74 -3.01
CA GLN A 109 -23.23 4.99 -4.18
C GLN A 109 -24.67 4.52 -4.00
N ASP A 110 -25.49 4.60 -5.04
CA ASP A 110 -26.85 4.09 -5.00
C ASP A 110 -26.93 2.56 -5.14
N ALA A 111 -28.12 1.99 -5.08
CA ALA A 111 -28.30 0.55 -5.14
C ALA A 111 -27.91 -0.07 -6.49
N ARG A 112 -27.90 0.71 -7.57
CA ARG A 112 -27.49 0.26 -8.92
C ARG A 112 -25.97 0.26 -9.05
N GLU A 113 -25.33 1.31 -8.57
CA GLU A 113 -23.86 1.42 -8.54
C GLU A 113 -23.25 0.30 -7.68
N LEU A 114 -23.91 -0.09 -6.59
CA LEU A 114 -23.49 -1.17 -5.69
C LEU A 114 -23.89 -2.57 -6.17
N THR A 115 -24.31 -2.75 -7.42
CA THR A 115 -24.75 -4.06 -7.93
C THR A 115 -23.56 -5.02 -8.07
N ASP A 116 -22.48 -4.58 -8.66
CA ASP A 116 -21.30 -5.41 -8.92
C ASP A 116 -20.28 -5.34 -7.78
N ALA A 117 -19.94 -4.13 -7.34
CA ALA A 117 -18.97 -3.92 -6.27
C ALA A 117 -19.15 -2.54 -5.62
N ASN A 118 -18.56 -2.37 -4.43
CA ASN A 118 -18.38 -1.07 -3.81
C ASN A 118 -17.09 -0.42 -4.35
N GLY A 119 -17.20 0.52 -5.27
CA GLY A 119 -16.06 1.22 -5.86
C GLY A 119 -15.24 2.05 -4.88
N TRP A 120 -15.75 2.27 -3.66
CA TRP A 120 -15.08 3.07 -2.63
C TRP A 120 -14.40 2.23 -1.55
N GLU A 121 -14.47 0.91 -1.63
CA GLU A 121 -14.01 0.01 -0.57
C GLU A 121 -12.50 0.11 -0.32
N GLY A 122 -11.70 0.29 -1.37
CA GLY A 122 -10.26 0.56 -1.25
C GLY A 122 -10.00 1.83 -0.44
N THR A 123 -10.65 2.94 -0.79
CA THR A 123 -10.51 4.22 -0.06
C THR A 123 -10.95 4.10 1.40
N ILE A 124 -11.99 3.33 1.69
CA ILE A 124 -12.41 3.09 3.09
C ILE A 124 -11.32 2.35 3.87
N ALA A 125 -10.67 1.36 3.26
CA ALA A 125 -9.54 0.65 3.87
C ALA A 125 -8.33 1.57 4.07
N HIS A 126 -8.01 2.40 3.08
CA HIS A 126 -6.97 3.43 3.09
C HIS A 126 -7.12 4.36 4.30
N GLU A 127 -8.26 5.04 4.40
CA GLU A 127 -8.54 6.00 5.47
C GLU A 127 -8.61 5.35 6.85
N LEU A 128 -9.12 4.13 6.94
CA LEU A 128 -9.10 3.39 8.20
C LEU A 128 -7.67 3.02 8.62
N PHE A 129 -6.79 2.66 7.67
CA PHE A 129 -5.43 2.26 7.99
C PHE A 129 -4.58 3.43 8.50
N HIS A 130 -4.89 4.64 8.08
CA HIS A 130 -4.31 5.86 8.61
C HIS A 130 -4.50 6.01 10.12
N GLN A 131 -5.54 5.42 10.71
CA GLN A 131 -5.75 5.47 12.16
C GLN A 131 -4.57 4.85 12.95
N TRP A 132 -3.72 4.03 12.29
CA TRP A 132 -2.43 3.55 12.80
C TRP A 132 -1.24 4.30 12.16
N PHE A 133 -1.23 4.45 10.83
CA PHE A 133 -0.15 5.08 10.06
C PHE A 133 -0.59 6.47 9.57
N GLY A 134 -0.40 7.47 10.39
CA GLY A 134 -0.87 8.84 10.21
C GLY A 134 -1.33 9.44 11.53
N ASP A 135 -2.21 8.75 12.25
CA ASP A 135 -2.83 9.22 13.49
C ASP A 135 -2.09 8.72 14.73
N TYR A 136 -1.92 7.39 14.86
CA TYR A 136 -1.24 6.79 16.02
C TYR A 136 0.27 7.02 15.98
N VAL A 137 0.85 6.97 14.76
CA VAL A 137 2.22 7.42 14.48
C VAL A 137 2.15 8.34 13.26
N THR A 138 2.44 9.62 13.46
CA THR A 138 2.35 10.67 12.44
C THR A 138 3.71 10.90 11.78
N ALA A 139 3.75 11.20 10.49
CA ALA A 139 4.99 11.60 9.80
C ALA A 139 5.64 12.79 10.50
N GLU A 140 6.96 12.70 10.79
CA GLU A 140 7.69 13.76 11.50
C GLU A 140 7.84 15.06 10.69
N SER A 141 7.64 14.98 9.39
CA SER A 141 7.66 16.10 8.45
C SER A 141 6.99 15.68 7.14
N TRP A 142 6.58 16.64 6.33
CA TRP A 142 6.08 16.41 4.97
C TRP A 142 7.04 15.58 4.12
N SER A 143 8.35 15.73 4.35
CA SER A 143 9.39 14.92 3.68
C SER A 143 9.22 13.42 3.89
N ASN A 144 8.63 13.01 5.00
CA ASN A 144 8.38 11.62 5.37
C ASN A 144 6.91 11.19 5.17
N LEU A 145 6.13 11.89 4.34
CA LEU A 145 4.72 11.58 4.11
C LEU A 145 4.47 10.11 3.71
N THR A 146 5.47 9.46 3.12
CA THR A 146 5.44 8.03 2.80
C THR A 146 5.06 7.13 3.99
N VAL A 147 5.41 7.51 5.23
CA VAL A 147 5.05 6.69 6.40
C VAL A 147 3.58 6.81 6.80
N ASN A 148 2.84 7.73 6.19
CA ASN A 148 1.38 7.78 6.22
C ASN A 148 0.82 7.15 4.93
N GLU A 149 1.01 7.81 3.81
CA GLU A 149 0.31 7.54 2.54
C GLU A 149 0.68 6.20 1.89
N SER A 150 1.97 5.86 1.88
CA SER A 150 2.37 4.58 1.28
C SER A 150 1.80 3.37 2.03
N PHE A 151 1.62 3.50 3.36
CA PHE A 151 1.01 2.46 4.17
C PHE A 151 -0.49 2.37 3.95
N ALA A 152 -1.15 3.51 3.83
CA ALA A 152 -2.58 3.56 3.53
C ALA A 152 -2.88 3.01 2.13
N ASP A 153 -2.13 3.42 1.10
CA ASP A 153 -2.20 2.85 -0.25
C ASP A 153 -1.97 1.33 -0.25
N TYR A 154 -0.98 0.86 0.51
CA TYR A 154 -0.70 -0.58 0.62
C TYR A 154 -1.80 -1.34 1.36
N SER A 155 -2.57 -0.69 2.22
CA SER A 155 -3.68 -1.33 2.93
C SER A 155 -4.82 -1.76 1.99
N GLU A 156 -5.00 -1.06 0.87
CA GLU A 156 -5.96 -1.41 -0.17
C GLU A 156 -5.60 -2.79 -0.77
N TYR A 157 -4.32 -3.01 -1.06
CA TYR A 157 -3.80 -4.31 -1.46
C TYR A 157 -4.02 -5.37 -0.38
N LEU A 158 -3.68 -5.07 0.89
CA LEU A 158 -3.82 -6.02 2.00
C LEU A 158 -5.28 -6.42 2.23
N TRP A 159 -6.20 -5.47 2.14
CA TRP A 159 -7.63 -5.73 2.26
C TRP A 159 -8.15 -6.58 1.11
N ALA A 160 -7.79 -6.25 -0.13
CA ALA A 160 -8.17 -7.04 -1.29
C ALA A 160 -7.60 -8.46 -1.24
N GLU A 161 -6.33 -8.65 -0.78
CA GLU A 161 -5.73 -9.96 -0.57
C GLU A 161 -6.53 -10.82 0.40
N TYR A 162 -7.04 -10.20 1.47
CA TYR A 162 -7.86 -10.87 2.47
C TYR A 162 -9.29 -11.13 2.01
N LYS A 163 -9.95 -10.13 1.43
CA LYS A 163 -11.38 -10.15 1.12
C LYS A 163 -11.71 -10.85 -0.19
N SER A 164 -10.92 -10.59 -1.23
CA SER A 164 -11.20 -11.01 -2.60
C SER A 164 -10.17 -12.03 -3.14
N GLY A 165 -9.05 -12.19 -2.43
CA GLY A 165 -8.02 -13.16 -2.80
C GLY A 165 -6.85 -12.57 -3.57
N LYS A 166 -5.89 -13.46 -3.88
CA LYS A 166 -4.58 -13.05 -4.42
C LYS A 166 -4.65 -12.44 -5.82
N ASP A 167 -5.59 -12.86 -6.65
CA ASP A 167 -5.69 -12.37 -8.03
C ASP A 167 -6.15 -10.91 -8.06
N GLU A 168 -7.15 -10.56 -7.25
CA GLU A 168 -7.60 -9.16 -7.10
C GLU A 168 -6.50 -8.28 -6.52
N ALA A 169 -5.83 -8.74 -5.46
CA ALA A 169 -4.70 -8.04 -4.90
C ALA A 169 -3.56 -7.86 -5.91
N ALA A 170 -3.26 -8.87 -6.72
CA ALA A 170 -2.26 -8.79 -7.79
C ALA A 170 -2.64 -7.75 -8.85
N PHE A 171 -3.93 -7.64 -9.18
CA PHE A 171 -4.43 -6.63 -10.11
C PHE A 171 -4.26 -5.20 -9.55
N ILE A 172 -4.65 -4.96 -8.30
CA ILE A 172 -4.44 -3.67 -7.61
C ILE A 172 -2.97 -3.30 -7.61
N ASN A 173 -2.11 -4.24 -7.21
CA ASN A 173 -0.67 -4.07 -7.16
C ASN A 173 -0.06 -3.76 -8.54
N TRP A 174 -0.54 -4.41 -9.59
CA TRP A 174 -0.13 -4.15 -10.98
C TRP A 174 -0.64 -2.79 -11.47
N SER A 175 -1.88 -2.40 -11.14
CA SER A 175 -2.44 -1.10 -11.48
C SER A 175 -1.67 0.05 -10.86
N ALA A 176 -1.33 -0.05 -9.57
CA ALA A 176 -0.50 0.93 -8.88
C ALA A 176 0.89 1.06 -9.54
N MET A 177 1.52 -0.07 -9.89
CA MET A 177 2.78 -0.06 -10.63
C MET A 177 2.67 0.68 -11.96
N ASN A 178 1.64 0.39 -12.75
CA ASN A 178 1.44 1.04 -14.05
C ASN A 178 1.13 2.52 -13.90
N GLY A 179 0.33 2.92 -12.90
CA GLY A 179 0.07 4.32 -12.58
C GLY A 179 1.37 5.08 -12.36
N TYR A 180 2.26 4.54 -11.53
CA TYR A 180 3.57 5.14 -11.30
C TYR A 180 4.46 5.14 -12.55
N LEU A 181 4.63 4.01 -13.23
CA LEU A 181 5.51 3.90 -14.40
C LEU A 181 5.09 4.80 -15.57
N ASN A 182 3.77 5.05 -15.73
CA ASN A 182 3.24 5.93 -16.77
C ASN A 182 3.31 7.41 -16.41
N SER A 183 3.54 7.76 -15.16
CA SER A 183 3.53 9.16 -14.67
C SER A 183 4.78 9.96 -15.03
N LYS A 184 5.74 9.46 -15.73
CA LYS A 184 7.05 10.01 -16.17
C LYS A 184 7.62 11.20 -15.38
N ALA A 185 6.81 12.20 -15.05
CA ALA A 185 7.19 13.40 -14.29
C ALA A 185 7.59 13.05 -12.84
N ASP A 186 6.90 12.10 -12.22
CA ASP A 186 7.13 11.71 -10.83
C ASP A 186 8.19 10.63 -10.67
N ALA A 187 8.57 9.93 -11.76
CA ALA A 187 9.59 8.89 -11.73
C ALA A 187 10.99 9.40 -11.30
N SER A 188 11.26 10.69 -11.41
CA SER A 188 12.50 11.34 -10.99
C SER A 188 12.53 11.74 -9.52
N LYS A 189 11.40 11.73 -8.82
CA LYS A 189 11.29 12.17 -7.42
C LYS A 189 11.73 11.07 -6.45
N HIS A 190 12.37 11.48 -5.34
CA HIS A 190 12.65 10.60 -4.21
C HIS A 190 11.36 10.34 -3.42
N LEU A 191 11.25 9.20 -2.78
CA LEU A 191 10.12 8.91 -1.89
C LEU A 191 10.20 9.77 -0.62
N VAL A 192 11.37 9.89 -0.02
CA VAL A 192 11.66 10.86 1.04
C VAL A 192 12.41 12.03 0.41
N ARG A 193 11.80 13.21 0.38
CA ARG A 193 12.37 14.39 -0.26
C ARG A 193 12.18 15.63 0.60
N PHE A 194 13.26 16.41 0.72
CA PHE A 194 13.32 17.63 1.54
C PHE A 194 13.19 18.90 0.70
N TYR A 195 13.13 18.75 -0.64
CA TYR A 195 12.98 19.84 -1.60
C TYR A 195 11.59 19.76 -2.23
N TYR A 196 10.71 20.62 -1.77
CA TYR A 196 9.36 20.82 -2.29
C TYR A 196 8.97 22.30 -2.09
N ASP A 197 8.21 22.86 -3.01
CA ASP A 197 7.78 24.27 -2.94
C ASP A 197 6.59 24.43 -1.99
N SER A 198 5.71 23.45 -1.96
CA SER A 198 4.56 23.39 -1.07
C SER A 198 4.32 21.95 -0.58
N GLN A 199 3.63 21.81 0.53
CA GLN A 199 3.24 20.51 1.06
C GLN A 199 2.43 19.68 0.05
N GLU A 200 1.64 20.33 -0.81
CA GLU A 200 0.83 19.69 -1.86
C GLU A 200 1.68 18.89 -2.85
N ASP A 201 2.94 19.30 -3.06
CA ASP A 201 3.88 18.57 -3.94
C ASP A 201 4.23 17.18 -3.44
N MET A 202 3.92 16.90 -2.18
CA MET A 202 4.16 15.59 -1.56
C MET A 202 3.04 14.58 -1.82
N PHE A 203 1.83 15.06 -2.16
CA PHE A 203 0.67 14.21 -2.44
C PHE A 203 0.65 13.80 -3.92
N ASP A 204 1.44 12.81 -4.27
CA ASP A 204 1.63 12.37 -5.65
C ASP A 204 1.78 10.85 -5.75
N VAL A 205 1.80 10.33 -6.97
CA VAL A 205 1.94 8.90 -7.26
C VAL A 205 3.21 8.28 -6.66
N VAL A 206 4.23 9.08 -6.30
CA VAL A 206 5.44 8.59 -5.64
C VAL A 206 5.15 8.30 -4.17
N SER A 207 4.51 9.20 -3.45
CA SER A 207 4.15 9.00 -2.03
C SER A 207 3.11 7.88 -1.85
N TYR A 208 2.20 7.70 -2.81
CA TYR A 208 1.16 6.68 -2.81
C TYR A 208 1.63 5.39 -3.48
N SER A 209 1.45 5.28 -4.78
CA SER A 209 1.63 4.03 -5.54
C SER A 209 3.05 3.49 -5.54
N LYS A 210 4.08 4.35 -5.74
CA LYS A 210 5.48 3.89 -5.63
C LYS A 210 5.78 3.39 -4.23
N GLY A 211 5.34 4.13 -3.20
CA GLY A 211 5.57 3.76 -1.80
C GLY A 211 4.89 2.46 -1.42
N GLY A 212 3.62 2.26 -1.79
CA GLY A 212 2.89 1.00 -1.57
C GLY A 212 3.59 -0.19 -2.25
N ARG A 213 4.09 0.01 -3.48
CA ARG A 213 4.88 -1.01 -4.20
C ARG A 213 6.18 -1.35 -3.49
N ILE A 214 6.87 -0.35 -2.92
CA ILE A 214 8.10 -0.56 -2.16
C ILE A 214 7.82 -1.37 -0.89
N LEU A 215 6.71 -1.12 -0.20
CA LEU A 215 6.28 -1.92 0.95
C LEU A 215 6.00 -3.38 0.56
N ASN A 216 5.37 -3.60 -0.60
CA ASN A 216 5.16 -4.95 -1.11
C ASN A 216 6.49 -5.67 -1.43
N MET A 217 7.45 -4.98 -2.04
CA MET A 217 8.80 -5.54 -2.25
C MET A 217 9.49 -5.88 -0.93
N LEU A 218 9.39 -4.99 0.06
CA LEU A 218 10.00 -5.22 1.38
C LEU A 218 9.37 -6.44 2.08
N ARG A 219 8.03 -6.56 2.04
CA ARG A 219 7.30 -7.74 2.56
C ARG A 219 7.80 -9.04 1.92
N ASN A 220 7.91 -9.06 0.59
CA ASN A 220 8.41 -10.23 -0.14
C ASN A 220 9.88 -10.55 0.18
N TYR A 221 10.69 -9.54 0.45
CA TYR A 221 12.11 -9.73 0.78
C TYR A 221 12.34 -10.25 2.20
N VAL A 222 11.60 -9.74 3.19
CA VAL A 222 11.78 -10.15 4.59
C VAL A 222 10.85 -11.30 5.01
N GLY A 223 9.76 -11.52 4.29
CA GLY A 223 8.69 -12.48 4.60
C GLY A 223 7.60 -11.89 5.47
N ASP A 224 6.39 -12.47 5.39
CA ASP A 224 5.17 -11.97 6.05
C ASP A 224 5.34 -11.74 7.56
N ASP A 225 5.80 -12.77 8.27
CA ASP A 225 5.93 -12.72 9.73
C ASP A 225 6.88 -11.59 10.18
N ALA A 226 8.04 -11.49 9.53
CA ALA A 226 9.01 -10.46 9.85
C ALA A 226 8.50 -9.07 9.49
N PHE A 227 7.78 -8.94 8.36
CA PHE A 227 7.18 -7.69 7.92
C PHE A 227 6.20 -7.15 8.96
N PHE A 228 5.18 -7.93 9.33
CA PHE A 228 4.17 -7.47 10.27
C PHE A 228 4.68 -7.31 11.71
N LYS A 229 5.65 -8.13 12.15
CA LYS A 229 6.34 -7.91 13.44
C LYS A 229 7.14 -6.60 13.44
N SER A 230 7.75 -6.24 12.32
CA SER A 230 8.46 -4.96 12.19
C SER A 230 7.51 -3.77 12.24
N LEU A 231 6.33 -3.88 11.61
CA LEU A 231 5.28 -2.85 11.69
C LEU A 231 4.74 -2.71 13.11
N ASN A 232 4.51 -3.84 13.80
CA ASN A 232 4.13 -3.82 15.22
C ASN A 232 5.15 -3.06 16.05
N LYS A 233 6.44 -3.38 15.88
CA LYS A 233 7.53 -2.69 16.59
C LYS A 233 7.56 -1.20 16.26
N TYR A 234 7.46 -0.82 14.99
CA TYR A 234 7.45 0.58 14.57
C TYR A 234 6.30 1.35 15.22
N LEU A 235 5.08 0.80 15.21
CA LEU A 235 3.90 1.41 15.81
C LEU A 235 4.03 1.50 17.36
N THR A 236 4.50 0.45 17.99
CA THR A 236 4.63 0.40 19.47
C THR A 236 5.69 1.36 19.97
N ASP A 237 6.84 1.41 19.32
CA ASP A 237 7.97 2.26 19.73
C ASP A 237 7.69 3.76 19.51
N ASN A 238 6.84 4.10 18.54
CA ASN A 238 6.58 5.49 18.15
C ASN A 238 5.15 5.97 18.45
N LYS A 239 4.36 5.19 19.18
CA LYS A 239 2.95 5.49 19.48
C LYS A 239 2.74 6.90 20.03
N PHE A 240 1.72 7.58 19.52
CA PHE A 240 1.37 8.97 19.85
C PHE A 240 2.51 9.97 19.63
N GLY A 241 3.44 9.62 18.77
CA GLY A 241 4.59 10.41 18.41
C GLY A 241 4.77 10.45 16.89
N THR A 242 6.01 10.68 16.47
CA THR A 242 6.34 10.84 15.05
C THR A 242 7.12 9.67 14.50
N GLY A 243 6.92 9.40 13.21
CA GLY A 243 7.60 8.39 12.42
C GLY A 243 8.37 8.96 11.26
N SER A 244 9.37 8.21 10.80
CA SER A 244 10.14 8.51 9.59
C SER A 244 10.61 7.23 8.91
N ALA A 245 11.09 7.35 7.67
CA ALA A 245 11.71 6.23 6.97
C ALA A 245 12.89 5.62 7.72
N HIS A 246 13.68 6.43 8.45
CA HIS A 246 14.77 5.93 9.29
C HIS A 246 14.28 5.12 10.49
N LYS A 247 13.24 5.58 11.19
CA LYS A 247 12.64 4.84 12.30
C LYS A 247 12.02 3.53 11.81
N LEU A 248 11.38 3.55 10.63
CA LEU A 248 10.85 2.36 9.97
C LEU A 248 11.98 1.36 9.68
N ARG A 249 13.07 1.78 9.04
CA ARG A 249 14.25 0.93 8.77
C ARG A 249 14.78 0.29 10.04
N LEU A 250 14.98 1.08 11.11
CA LEU A 250 15.50 0.56 12.38
C LEU A 250 14.57 -0.48 13.00
N ALA A 251 13.26 -0.31 12.91
CA ALA A 251 12.29 -1.33 13.39
C ALA A 251 12.42 -2.65 12.60
N PHE A 252 12.60 -2.56 11.28
CA PHE A 252 12.82 -3.73 10.42
C PHE A 252 14.17 -4.41 10.69
N GLU A 253 15.25 -3.64 10.82
CA GLU A 253 16.57 -4.18 11.15
C GLU A 253 16.59 -4.87 12.52
N ALA A 254 15.99 -4.24 13.51
CA ALA A 254 15.89 -4.82 14.86
C ALA A 254 15.09 -6.15 14.88
N THR A 255 14.05 -6.25 14.04
CA THR A 255 13.20 -7.45 13.98
C THR A 255 13.84 -8.57 13.17
N THR A 256 14.50 -8.24 12.07
CA THR A 256 15.01 -9.21 11.09
C THR A 256 16.47 -9.59 11.31
N GLY A 257 17.24 -8.76 12.01
CA GLY A 257 18.71 -8.88 12.09
C GLY A 257 19.44 -8.60 10.79
N LYS A 258 18.75 -8.09 9.76
CA LYS A 258 19.33 -7.79 8.43
C LYS A 258 19.74 -6.33 8.36
N ASP A 259 20.86 -6.05 7.69
CA ASP A 259 21.17 -4.69 7.21
C ASP A 259 20.24 -4.34 6.03
N LEU A 260 19.41 -3.33 6.20
CA LEU A 260 18.48 -2.82 5.20
C LEU A 260 18.87 -1.44 4.67
N ASN A 261 20.05 -0.92 5.00
CA ASN A 261 20.53 0.36 4.48
C ASN A 261 20.49 0.40 2.96
N TRP A 262 20.94 -0.68 2.29
CA TRP A 262 20.93 -0.77 0.84
C TRP A 262 19.52 -0.61 0.25
N PHE A 263 18.51 -1.23 0.90
CA PHE A 263 17.11 -1.18 0.43
C PHE A 263 16.52 0.23 0.59
N PHE A 264 16.70 0.83 1.78
CA PHE A 264 16.16 2.17 2.05
C PHE A 264 16.90 3.25 1.25
N ASN A 265 18.22 3.16 1.12
CA ASN A 265 18.99 4.09 0.27
C ASN A 265 18.52 4.05 -1.18
N GLN A 266 18.26 2.85 -1.70
CA GLN A 266 17.85 2.65 -3.07
C GLN A 266 16.41 3.07 -3.34
N TRP A 267 15.47 2.81 -2.42
CA TRP A 267 14.05 2.96 -2.68
C TRP A 267 13.41 4.18 -2.00
N TYR A 268 13.90 4.60 -0.85
CA TYR A 268 13.37 5.75 -0.11
C TYR A 268 14.14 7.04 -0.40
N PHE A 269 15.47 6.94 -0.53
CA PHE A 269 16.36 8.11 -0.63
C PHE A 269 16.98 8.29 -2.01
N ASN A 270 16.59 7.48 -2.99
CA ASN A 270 16.98 7.65 -4.38
C ASN A 270 15.71 7.71 -5.28
N ASN A 271 15.89 8.15 -6.51
CA ASN A 271 14.81 8.32 -7.48
C ASN A 271 14.78 7.19 -8.52
N GLY A 272 13.74 7.21 -9.35
CA GLY A 272 13.60 6.30 -10.48
C GLY A 272 13.22 4.88 -10.09
N HIS A 273 13.43 3.98 -11.03
CA HIS A 273 13.16 2.54 -10.95
C HIS A 273 14.07 1.81 -11.97
N PRO A 274 14.28 0.50 -11.83
CA PRO A 274 15.06 -0.26 -12.79
C PRO A 274 14.29 -0.49 -14.10
N ASN A 275 15.02 -0.39 -15.22
CA ASN A 275 14.55 -0.78 -16.55
C ASN A 275 15.31 -2.04 -16.95
N LEU A 276 14.59 -3.16 -16.97
CA LEU A 276 15.18 -4.48 -17.15
C LEU A 276 14.97 -4.97 -18.59
N VAL A 277 16.07 -5.36 -19.25
CA VAL A 277 16.03 -6.12 -20.49
C VAL A 277 16.46 -7.55 -20.18
N ILE A 278 15.55 -8.48 -20.42
CA ILE A 278 15.67 -9.89 -20.03
C ILE A 278 15.73 -10.74 -21.29
N SER A 279 16.71 -11.66 -21.32
CA SER A 279 16.83 -12.67 -22.37
C SER A 279 17.25 -13.99 -21.80
N ASN A 280 16.89 -15.08 -22.48
CA ASN A 280 17.33 -16.42 -22.12
C ASN A 280 17.77 -17.19 -23.36
N ASN A 281 18.65 -18.18 -23.18
CA ASN A 281 19.05 -19.11 -24.22
C ASN A 281 19.38 -20.47 -23.62
N TYR A 282 18.92 -21.54 -24.27
CA TYR A 282 19.23 -22.91 -23.88
C TYR A 282 20.23 -23.54 -24.85
N ASP A 283 21.31 -24.08 -24.31
CA ASP A 283 22.30 -24.86 -25.05
C ASP A 283 22.10 -26.37 -24.78
N ALA A 284 21.64 -27.07 -25.80
CA ALA A 284 21.37 -28.51 -25.73
C ALA A 284 22.63 -29.35 -25.57
N THR A 285 23.82 -28.85 -26.06
CA THR A 285 25.08 -29.57 -25.97
C THR A 285 25.61 -29.61 -24.55
N THR A 286 25.50 -28.46 -23.85
CA THR A 286 25.97 -28.34 -22.46
C THR A 286 24.83 -28.55 -21.43
N GLN A 287 23.61 -28.71 -21.89
CA GLN A 287 22.39 -28.78 -21.05
C GLN A 287 22.28 -27.61 -20.06
N LYS A 288 22.61 -26.40 -20.52
CA LYS A 288 22.56 -25.18 -19.72
C LYS A 288 21.54 -24.18 -20.25
N LEU A 289 20.69 -23.72 -19.36
CA LEU A 289 19.91 -22.52 -19.56
C LEU A 289 20.71 -21.31 -19.06
N MET A 290 20.93 -20.34 -19.94
CA MET A 290 21.49 -19.03 -19.62
C MET A 290 20.35 -18.00 -19.53
N VAL A 291 20.29 -17.22 -18.46
CA VAL A 291 19.39 -16.08 -18.31
C VAL A 291 20.20 -14.83 -18.06
N VAL A 292 19.97 -13.80 -18.86
CA VAL A 292 20.66 -12.51 -18.75
C VAL A 292 19.66 -11.45 -18.34
N ILE A 293 19.98 -10.69 -17.29
CA ILE A 293 19.23 -9.54 -16.83
C ILE A 293 20.09 -8.30 -16.96
N LYS A 294 19.69 -7.35 -17.81
CA LYS A 294 20.39 -6.08 -18.00
C LYS A 294 19.60 -4.94 -17.40
N GLN A 295 20.26 -4.05 -16.69
CA GLN A 295 19.73 -2.78 -16.21
C GLN A 295 20.11 -1.69 -17.19
N THR A 296 19.13 -0.95 -17.73
CA THR A 296 19.33 0.02 -18.82
C THR A 296 18.92 1.46 -18.46
N GLN A 297 18.42 1.69 -17.24
CA GLN A 297 18.11 3.02 -16.73
C GLN A 297 19.39 3.85 -16.51
N ASN A 298 19.23 5.17 -16.46
CA ASN A 298 20.32 6.13 -16.23
C ASN A 298 20.37 6.69 -14.79
N THR A 299 19.49 6.22 -13.90
CA THR A 299 19.35 6.67 -12.50
C THR A 299 20.28 5.92 -11.52
N GLY A 300 21.22 5.13 -12.02
CA GLY A 300 22.09 4.27 -11.22
C GLY A 300 21.62 2.82 -11.20
N LEU A 301 22.47 1.94 -10.67
CA LEU A 301 22.19 0.50 -10.60
C LEU A 301 21.40 0.17 -9.33
N PHE A 302 20.45 -0.74 -9.47
CA PHE A 302 19.67 -1.29 -8.37
C PHE A 302 20.17 -2.67 -7.98
N GLN A 303 20.16 -2.97 -6.69
CA GLN A 303 20.34 -4.33 -6.19
C GLN A 303 18.97 -4.99 -6.07
N LEU A 304 18.74 -6.02 -6.89
CA LEU A 304 17.43 -6.63 -7.04
C LEU A 304 17.47 -8.11 -6.69
N PRO A 305 16.75 -8.58 -5.66
CA PRO A 305 16.43 -9.99 -5.51
C PRO A 305 15.37 -10.35 -6.55
N VAL A 306 15.69 -11.21 -7.50
CA VAL A 306 14.85 -11.55 -8.64
C VAL A 306 14.50 -13.03 -8.61
N THR A 307 13.23 -13.38 -8.72
CA THR A 307 12.82 -14.77 -8.92
C THR A 307 12.78 -15.12 -10.40
N ILE A 308 13.27 -16.31 -10.73
CA ILE A 308 13.23 -16.88 -12.08
C ILE A 308 12.51 -18.22 -11.99
N ASP A 309 11.35 -18.32 -12.64
CA ASP A 309 10.58 -19.55 -12.75
C ASP A 309 10.93 -20.24 -14.06
N ILE A 310 11.37 -21.51 -13.96
CA ILE A 310 11.76 -22.37 -15.08
C ILE A 310 10.76 -23.50 -15.16
N TYR A 311 10.06 -23.63 -16.28
CA TYR A 311 8.98 -24.59 -16.49
C TYR A 311 9.38 -25.72 -17.46
N HIS A 312 9.02 -26.94 -17.09
CA HIS A 312 9.04 -28.16 -17.93
C HIS A 312 7.68 -28.84 -17.78
N GLY A 313 6.79 -28.66 -18.74
CA GLY A 313 5.39 -29.03 -18.63
C GLY A 313 4.77 -28.31 -17.42
N ALA A 314 4.05 -29.03 -16.59
CA ALA A 314 3.46 -28.51 -15.36
C ALA A 314 4.47 -28.33 -14.21
N ASN A 315 5.70 -28.79 -14.33
CA ASN A 315 6.70 -28.69 -13.28
C ASN A 315 7.40 -27.33 -13.34
N LYS A 316 7.35 -26.61 -12.23
CA LYS A 316 7.98 -25.30 -12.04
C LYS A 316 9.11 -25.39 -11.03
N LYS A 317 10.28 -24.89 -11.40
CA LYS A 317 11.42 -24.69 -10.49
C LYS A 317 11.68 -23.20 -10.35
N ARG A 318 11.51 -22.65 -9.13
CA ARG A 318 11.80 -21.24 -8.81
C ARG A 318 13.23 -21.10 -8.30
N GLN A 319 13.95 -20.12 -8.81
CA GLN A 319 15.29 -19.75 -8.40
C GLN A 319 15.28 -18.28 -7.96
N LEU A 320 15.95 -17.97 -6.84
CA LEU A 320 16.21 -16.61 -6.41
C LEU A 320 17.65 -16.23 -6.79
N VAL A 321 17.81 -15.14 -7.52
CA VAL A 321 19.10 -14.59 -7.92
C VAL A 321 19.21 -13.12 -7.53
N TRP A 322 20.42 -12.57 -7.58
CA TRP A 322 20.64 -11.15 -7.36
C TRP A 322 21.18 -10.47 -8.62
N ALA A 323 20.41 -9.55 -9.19
CA ALA A 323 20.86 -8.66 -10.25
C ALA A 323 21.38 -7.36 -9.61
N LYS A 324 22.68 -7.08 -9.78
CA LYS A 324 23.36 -5.95 -9.12
C LYS A 324 24.23 -5.12 -10.08
N ASN A 325 24.49 -5.65 -11.26
CA ASN A 325 25.38 -5.06 -12.25
C ASN A 325 24.58 -4.55 -13.45
N THR A 326 25.26 -3.84 -14.36
CA THR A 326 24.68 -3.44 -15.66
C THR A 326 24.16 -4.64 -16.44
N ALA A 327 24.82 -5.80 -16.31
CA ALA A 327 24.37 -7.07 -16.83
C ALA A 327 24.81 -8.20 -15.90
N ASP A 328 23.87 -9.01 -15.48
CA ASP A 328 24.11 -10.24 -14.73
C ASP A 328 23.67 -11.43 -15.57
N THR A 329 24.49 -12.49 -15.56
CA THR A 329 24.23 -13.73 -16.29
C THR A 329 24.16 -14.89 -15.30
N PHE A 330 23.06 -15.63 -15.38
CA PHE A 330 22.79 -16.77 -14.52
C PHE A 330 22.69 -18.06 -15.35
N TYR A 331 23.28 -19.14 -14.85
CA TYR A 331 23.26 -20.44 -15.51
C TYR A 331 22.55 -21.46 -14.65
N PHE A 332 21.64 -22.19 -15.28
CA PHE A 332 20.89 -23.29 -14.64
C PHE A 332 21.04 -24.56 -15.47
N THR A 333 21.22 -25.70 -14.80
CA THR A 333 21.21 -27.01 -15.48
C THR A 333 19.76 -27.38 -15.80
N ALA A 334 19.53 -27.76 -17.06
CA ALA A 334 18.24 -28.24 -17.55
C ALA A 334 18.49 -29.38 -18.56
N SER A 335 17.95 -30.54 -18.29
CA SER A 335 18.13 -31.75 -19.14
C SER A 335 17.48 -31.59 -20.54
N THR A 336 16.46 -30.76 -20.64
CA THR A 336 15.78 -30.40 -21.89
C THR A 336 15.59 -28.89 -21.95
N LYS A 337 15.28 -28.36 -23.14
CA LYS A 337 14.90 -26.96 -23.31
C LYS A 337 13.65 -26.68 -22.43
N PRO A 338 13.66 -25.66 -21.57
CA PRO A 338 12.46 -25.25 -20.84
C PRO A 338 11.34 -24.80 -21.79
N ASP A 339 10.10 -25.09 -21.41
CA ASP A 339 8.91 -24.63 -22.13
C ASP A 339 8.64 -23.14 -21.90
N LEU A 340 9.01 -22.64 -20.71
CA LEU A 340 8.92 -21.23 -20.35
C LEU A 340 9.99 -20.87 -19.31
N VAL A 341 10.59 -19.70 -19.48
CA VAL A 341 11.38 -19.00 -18.46
C VAL A 341 10.63 -17.70 -18.13
N ASN A 342 10.19 -17.53 -16.88
CA ASN A 342 9.42 -16.36 -16.46
C ASN A 342 10.14 -15.65 -15.32
N VAL A 343 10.62 -14.43 -15.59
CA VAL A 343 11.38 -13.62 -14.63
C VAL A 343 10.43 -12.70 -13.88
N ASP A 344 10.46 -12.77 -12.53
CA ASP A 344 9.56 -12.04 -11.64
C ASP A 344 8.09 -12.27 -12.05
N ALA A 345 7.71 -13.55 -12.09
CA ALA A 345 6.37 -13.97 -12.52
C ALA A 345 5.25 -13.38 -11.66
N ASP A 346 5.49 -13.21 -10.36
CA ASP A 346 4.54 -12.64 -9.39
C ASP A 346 4.50 -11.10 -9.44
N LYS A 347 5.27 -10.47 -10.35
CA LYS A 347 5.36 -9.01 -10.52
C LYS A 347 5.65 -8.27 -9.20
N VAL A 348 6.55 -8.82 -8.39
CA VAL A 348 6.96 -8.22 -7.11
C VAL A 348 7.76 -6.95 -7.32
N LEU A 349 8.64 -6.94 -8.34
CA LEU A 349 9.54 -5.80 -8.59
C LEU A 349 8.78 -4.59 -9.14
N LEU A 350 9.07 -3.43 -8.60
CA LEU A 350 8.73 -2.15 -9.22
C LEU A 350 9.77 -1.87 -10.31
N ALA A 351 9.48 -2.28 -11.54
CA ALA A 351 10.42 -2.20 -12.66
C ALA A 351 9.68 -2.15 -14.00
N GLU A 352 10.24 -1.41 -14.97
CA GLU A 352 9.93 -1.66 -16.36
C GLU A 352 10.64 -2.94 -16.79
N LYS A 353 9.91 -3.84 -17.47
CA LYS A 353 10.49 -5.10 -17.96
C LYS A 353 10.26 -5.23 -19.46
N LYS A 354 11.33 -5.47 -20.20
CA LYS A 354 11.29 -5.84 -21.60
C LYS A 354 11.86 -7.25 -21.77
N GLU A 355 10.97 -8.18 -22.07
CA GLU A 355 11.29 -9.59 -22.27
C GLU A 355 10.73 -10.03 -23.62
N THR A 356 11.53 -10.79 -24.38
CA THR A 356 11.07 -11.37 -25.66
C THR A 356 10.73 -12.83 -25.41
N LYS A 357 9.46 -13.17 -25.57
CA LYS A 357 8.94 -14.55 -25.52
C LYS A 357 8.45 -15.00 -26.88
N THR A 358 8.56 -16.29 -27.14
CA THR A 358 7.95 -16.91 -28.33
C THR A 358 6.46 -17.12 -28.13
N LEU A 359 5.73 -17.43 -29.21
CA LEU A 359 4.31 -17.75 -29.10
C LEU A 359 4.04 -18.98 -28.25
N GLU A 360 4.94 -19.97 -28.30
CA GLU A 360 4.87 -21.17 -27.48
C GLU A 360 5.05 -20.84 -25.98
N GLU A 361 6.00 -19.96 -25.63
CA GLU A 361 6.20 -19.50 -24.26
C GLU A 361 5.00 -18.73 -23.74
N TYR A 362 4.37 -17.87 -24.58
CA TYR A 362 3.13 -17.18 -24.18
C TYR A 362 1.95 -18.15 -24.03
N ALA A 363 1.85 -19.18 -24.87
CA ALA A 363 0.80 -20.19 -24.74
C ALA A 363 0.98 -21.08 -23.50
N HIS A 364 2.21 -21.21 -23.00
CA HIS A 364 2.53 -21.97 -21.79
C HIS A 364 2.31 -21.13 -20.51
N GLN A 365 2.43 -19.82 -20.58
CA GLN A 365 2.26 -18.89 -19.47
C GLN A 365 0.81 -18.80 -18.98
#